data_6c9b55cbca7e88e56e119956b59f8e12
#
_entry.id   6c9b55cbca7e88e56e119956b59f8e12
#
_cell.length_a   1.000
_cell.length_b   1.000
_cell.length_c   1.000
_cell.angle_alpha   90.00
_cell.angle_beta   90.00
_cell.angle_gamma   90.00
#
_symmetry.space_group_name_H-M   'P 1'
#
loop_
_entity.id
_entity.type
_entity.pdbx_description
1 polymer ?
#
loop_
_entity_poly.entity_id
_entity_poly.type
_entity_poly.pdbx_seq_one_letter_code
_entity_poly.pdbx_strand_id
1 'polypeptide(L)'
;MKTCKAFLLTVLPLAVLACSKERQTLVQHTLTAFAGEEVVKTVLNPSDDTEVLWSAEESVNVFVGNDSYLFTGTNTAEAATATFTGNAPANLGTYVMLSPYNASATKSSGTVSTTLPAAQTGHAGSFGNGTLVLSGMSSTGDVTCRHVCSGIRFRVTGSDISRVTLCGLNGEKIAGNFSFHFEGGIPVAGAGTAEEVTLTPSDGDCFTPGEWYYIAIIPTVFSQGICLTATSASRGTGLFTQGGEINFTRAKFKNKTGLDGAMTWSADAPSASTTCYGPANSFCLRTGESLTVDMRPRWIQDGWIRSSIPFCGAPQADNVAILWNTGSVTASLSSQTLTLNAGASEGTALVAIKNGSTTIWSFLVWVTASGPSSIQYLPSGAEMQEALGGGLYFQWGRKDPLRAVADHTSPSSGSRLEYSINHPDTFINGGQNSDWLFALTDFDNNLWGGETGVKTVWDPCPQGWKVPQWSAFRGLSEEDNRFTDWGYIAENGYYSSGITYWTATPSDNYYSCSFVNQGGGEYDYAGNARSIAAPVRCVRE
;
A
#
# COMPACT_ATOMS: atom_id res chain seq x y z
N MET A 1 28.13 68.91 -38.29
CA MET A 1 28.37 68.87 -36.85
C MET A 1 27.22 68.11 -36.17
N LYS A 2 27.37 66.85 -35.92
CA LYS A 2 26.45 66.04 -35.06
C LYS A 2 27.30 65.26 -34.09
N THR A 3 27.22 65.66 -32.85
CA THR A 3 27.93 65.11 -31.72
C THR A 3 27.39 63.71 -31.34
N CYS A 4 28.27 62.71 -31.38
CA CYS A 4 28.02 61.37 -30.89
C CYS A 4 28.27 61.33 -29.37
N LYS A 5 27.26 61.04 -28.56
CA LYS A 5 27.42 60.77 -27.12
C LYS A 5 27.74 59.29 -26.95
N ALA A 6 28.92 58.98 -26.44
CA ALA A 6 29.32 57.67 -26.03
C ALA A 6 28.63 57.32 -24.68
N PHE A 7 27.91 56.21 -24.65
CA PHE A 7 27.37 55.60 -23.41
C PHE A 7 28.41 54.64 -22.84
N LEU A 8 28.94 54.99 -21.70
CA LEU A 8 29.87 54.15 -20.94
C LEU A 8 29.06 53.10 -20.16
N LEU A 9 29.13 51.84 -20.61
CA LEU A 9 28.49 50.71 -19.92
C LEU A 9 29.45 50.19 -18.84
N THR A 10 29.20 50.51 -17.60
CA THR A 10 29.91 49.91 -16.45
C THR A 10 29.40 48.48 -16.23
N VAL A 11 30.25 47.53 -16.57
CA VAL A 11 30.03 46.11 -16.24
C VAL A 11 30.43 45.89 -14.77
N LEU A 12 29.43 45.67 -13.92
CA LEU A 12 29.63 45.24 -12.53
C LEU A 12 29.98 43.75 -12.55
N PRO A 13 31.09 43.29 -11.96
CA PRO A 13 31.36 41.86 -11.87
C PRO A 13 30.39 41.22 -10.84
N LEU A 14 29.53 40.36 -11.32
CA LEU A 14 28.70 39.48 -10.48
C LEU A 14 29.65 38.47 -9.81
N ALA A 15 30.02 38.70 -8.57
CA ALA A 15 30.73 37.71 -7.74
C ALA A 15 29.74 36.56 -7.48
N VAL A 16 29.88 35.48 -8.26
CA VAL A 16 29.27 34.21 -7.94
C VAL A 16 29.95 33.67 -6.67
N LEU A 17 29.32 33.85 -5.52
CA LEU A 17 29.68 33.10 -4.32
C LEU A 17 29.35 31.62 -4.58
N ALA A 18 30.32 30.91 -5.16
CA ALA A 18 30.33 29.47 -5.10
C ALA A 18 30.50 29.09 -3.64
N CYS A 19 29.44 28.67 -2.99
CA CYS A 19 29.49 28.00 -1.71
C CYS A 19 30.22 26.67 -1.91
N SER A 20 31.56 26.69 -1.89
CA SER A 20 32.34 25.47 -1.83
C SER A 20 32.12 24.89 -0.44
N LYS A 21 31.31 23.79 -0.36
CA LYS A 21 31.35 22.91 0.81
C LYS A 21 32.83 22.58 1.06
N GLU A 22 33.41 23.09 2.14
CA GLU A 22 34.74 22.68 2.54
C GLU A 22 34.79 21.17 2.55
N ARG A 23 35.71 20.58 1.82
CA ARG A 23 35.89 19.14 1.77
C ARG A 23 36.45 18.76 3.15
N GLN A 24 35.54 18.35 4.06
CA GLN A 24 35.94 17.85 5.35
C GLN A 24 36.90 16.67 5.15
N THR A 25 38.08 16.76 5.78
CA THR A 25 39.02 15.65 5.77
C THR A 25 38.42 14.50 6.57
N LEU A 26 38.20 13.39 5.92
CA LEU A 26 37.72 12.17 6.57
C LEU A 26 38.93 11.43 7.16
N VAL A 27 38.77 10.92 8.37
CA VAL A 27 39.74 10.07 9.07
C VAL A 27 39.07 8.74 9.44
N GLN A 28 39.91 7.72 9.60
CA GLN A 28 39.39 6.41 10.01
C GLN A 28 39.03 6.46 11.50
N HIS A 29 37.86 5.96 11.82
CA HIS A 29 37.36 5.77 13.18
C HIS A 29 37.12 4.30 13.45
N THR A 30 37.24 3.95 14.73
CA THR A 30 36.86 2.63 15.26
C THR A 30 35.83 2.86 16.36
N LEU A 31 34.68 2.22 16.24
CA LEU A 31 33.55 2.29 17.18
C LEU A 31 33.27 0.90 17.72
N THR A 32 32.95 0.81 19.01
CA THR A 32 32.53 -0.43 19.66
C THR A 32 31.03 -0.37 19.88
N ALA A 33 30.28 -1.29 19.31
CA ALA A 33 28.84 -1.39 19.49
C ALA A 33 28.48 -2.53 20.44
N PHE A 34 27.64 -2.22 21.40
CA PHE A 34 27.06 -3.14 22.36
C PHE A 34 25.58 -3.30 22.01
N ALA A 35 25.09 -4.51 22.03
CA ALA A 35 23.65 -4.74 22.03
C ALA A 35 23.12 -4.47 23.44
N GLY A 36 22.35 -3.42 23.60
CA GLY A 36 21.87 -2.93 24.90
C GLY A 36 20.41 -3.32 25.15
N GLU A 37 20.20 -3.87 26.34
CA GLU A 37 18.92 -4.12 27.02
C GLU A 37 17.92 -5.08 26.39
N GLU A 38 17.52 -6.03 27.23
CA GLU A 38 16.34 -6.89 27.17
C GLU A 38 15.91 -7.37 25.77
N VAL A 39 16.46 -8.51 25.43
CA VAL A 39 15.82 -9.49 24.54
C VAL A 39 15.51 -9.01 23.14
N VAL A 40 16.41 -9.19 22.23
CA VAL A 40 16.23 -9.67 20.85
C VAL A 40 17.25 -9.11 19.86
N LYS A 41 17.71 -9.84 18.97
CA LYS A 41 18.95 -10.02 18.21
C LYS A 41 18.89 -9.58 16.76
N THR A 42 20.08 -9.25 16.18
CA THR A 42 20.31 -9.41 14.73
C THR A 42 20.40 -10.89 14.38
N VAL A 43 21.02 -11.70 15.25
CA VAL A 43 20.97 -13.17 15.24
C VAL A 43 20.77 -13.66 16.67
N LEU A 44 19.87 -14.60 16.92
CA LEU A 44 19.65 -15.17 18.25
C LEU A 44 20.78 -16.15 18.66
N ASN A 45 21.35 -16.01 19.85
CA ASN A 45 22.24 -17.03 20.39
C ASN A 45 21.47 -18.36 20.50
N PRO A 46 21.84 -19.43 19.81
CA PRO A 46 21.11 -20.70 19.88
C PRO A 46 20.97 -21.26 21.29
N SER A 47 21.84 -20.84 22.20
CA SER A 47 21.89 -21.31 23.60
C SER A 47 21.15 -20.40 24.57
N ASP A 48 20.88 -19.15 24.20
CA ASP A 48 20.17 -18.16 25.01
C ASP A 48 19.35 -17.24 24.12
N ASP A 49 18.05 -17.46 24.04
CA ASP A 49 17.13 -16.69 23.23
C ASP A 49 16.88 -15.27 23.76
N THR A 50 17.65 -14.81 24.73
CA THR A 50 17.64 -13.47 25.29
C THR A 50 18.86 -12.64 24.90
N GLU A 51 19.92 -13.21 24.28
CA GLU A 51 21.14 -12.51 23.92
C GLU A 51 21.19 -12.09 22.45
N VAL A 52 21.52 -10.85 22.14
CA VAL A 52 21.75 -10.30 20.80
C VAL A 52 23.20 -10.52 20.39
N LEU A 53 23.41 -11.03 19.17
CA LEU A 53 24.73 -11.11 18.56
C LEU A 53 24.78 -10.26 17.28
N TRP A 54 25.85 -9.53 17.08
CA TRP A 54 26.18 -8.89 15.83
C TRP A 54 26.60 -9.97 14.81
N SER A 55 26.10 -9.88 13.59
CA SER A 55 26.56 -10.77 12.51
C SER A 55 28.01 -10.47 12.13
N ALA A 56 28.70 -11.47 11.56
CA ALA A 56 30.05 -11.26 11.03
C ALA A 56 30.00 -10.19 9.91
N GLU A 57 31.00 -9.30 9.90
CA GLU A 57 31.20 -8.27 8.86
C GLU A 57 29.96 -7.39 8.58
N GLU A 58 29.07 -7.25 9.55
CA GLU A 58 27.85 -6.44 9.41
C GLU A 58 28.21 -4.98 9.10
N SER A 59 27.44 -4.33 8.25
CA SER A 59 27.61 -2.92 7.92
C SER A 59 26.53 -2.05 8.55
N VAL A 60 26.90 -0.83 8.94
CA VAL A 60 26.03 0.12 9.64
C VAL A 60 26.18 1.52 9.06
N ASN A 61 25.13 2.35 9.21
CA ASN A 61 25.26 3.79 9.00
C ASN A 61 25.72 4.46 10.29
N VAL A 62 26.65 5.40 10.18
CA VAL A 62 27.01 6.34 11.24
C VAL A 62 26.68 7.75 10.77
N PHE A 63 25.68 8.36 11.39
CA PHE A 63 25.23 9.71 11.07
C PHE A 63 25.98 10.73 11.93
N VAL A 64 26.80 11.57 11.30
CA VAL A 64 27.45 12.72 11.90
C VAL A 64 26.77 13.99 11.39
N GLY A 65 26.12 14.72 12.28
CA GLY A 65 25.16 15.73 11.81
C GLY A 65 24.02 15.10 11.02
N ASN A 66 23.86 15.49 9.75
CA ASN A 66 22.89 14.92 8.82
C ASN A 66 23.54 14.00 7.76
N ASP A 67 24.86 13.93 7.72
CA ASP A 67 25.58 13.12 6.73
C ASP A 67 25.76 11.68 7.25
N SER A 68 25.60 10.70 6.35
CA SER A 68 25.72 9.27 6.63
C SER A 68 27.06 8.72 6.14
N TYR A 69 27.71 7.94 6.97
CA TYR A 69 28.98 7.27 6.67
C TYR A 69 28.84 5.77 6.87
N LEU A 70 29.40 4.98 5.94
CA LEU A 70 29.44 3.53 6.03
C LEU A 70 30.55 3.10 7.00
N PHE A 71 30.18 2.26 7.98
CA PHE A 71 31.10 1.54 8.84
C PHE A 71 30.86 0.05 8.69
N THR A 72 31.94 -0.73 8.71
CA THR A 72 31.90 -2.19 8.56
C THR A 72 32.46 -2.87 9.79
N GLY A 73 31.76 -3.90 10.25
CA GLY A 73 32.19 -4.74 11.35
C GLY A 73 33.48 -5.50 11.04
N THR A 74 34.33 -5.63 12.03
CA THR A 74 35.61 -6.35 11.90
C THR A 74 35.57 -7.76 12.52
N ASN A 75 34.46 -8.12 13.16
CA ASN A 75 34.28 -9.44 13.74
C ASN A 75 34.03 -10.48 12.63
N THR A 76 34.73 -11.60 12.70
CA THR A 76 34.64 -12.71 11.73
C THR A 76 33.64 -13.80 12.12
N ALA A 77 32.98 -13.63 13.26
CA ALA A 77 31.93 -14.49 13.79
C ALA A 77 30.88 -13.65 14.54
N GLU A 78 29.75 -14.24 14.81
CA GLU A 78 28.72 -13.63 15.65
C GLU A 78 29.25 -13.30 17.06
N ALA A 79 28.94 -12.13 17.56
CA ALA A 79 29.43 -11.63 18.84
C ALA A 79 28.44 -10.66 19.52
N ALA A 80 28.37 -10.69 20.86
CA ALA A 80 27.57 -9.75 21.65
C ALA A 80 28.08 -8.30 21.54
N THR A 81 29.36 -8.12 21.23
CA THR A 81 29.99 -6.85 20.99
C THR A 81 30.70 -6.88 19.64
N ALA A 82 30.53 -5.85 18.83
CA ALA A 82 31.21 -5.74 17.54
C ALA A 82 31.98 -4.44 17.44
N THR A 83 33.12 -4.49 16.76
CA THR A 83 33.94 -3.33 16.40
C THR A 83 33.68 -2.97 14.95
N PHE A 84 33.34 -1.71 14.71
CA PHE A 84 33.08 -1.15 13.40
C PHE A 84 34.15 -0.13 12.99
N THR A 85 34.63 -0.21 11.77
CA THR A 85 35.60 0.74 11.22
C THR A 85 35.03 1.44 9.99
N GLY A 86 35.30 2.73 9.87
CA GLY A 86 34.86 3.54 8.74
C GLY A 86 35.50 4.91 8.72
N ASN A 87 35.33 5.63 7.62
CA ASN A 87 35.86 6.97 7.44
C ASN A 87 34.75 8.00 7.65
N ALA A 88 35.01 8.95 8.57
CA ALA A 88 34.08 10.02 8.92
C ALA A 88 34.88 11.31 9.30
N PRO A 89 34.24 12.47 9.52
CA PRO A 89 34.89 13.66 9.98
C PRO A 89 35.68 13.44 11.28
N ALA A 90 36.82 14.12 11.45
CA ALA A 90 37.72 13.93 12.58
C ALA A 90 37.04 14.11 13.96
N ASN A 91 36.02 14.95 14.02
CA ASN A 91 35.17 15.10 15.20
C ASN A 91 33.77 14.56 14.90
N LEU A 92 33.39 13.42 15.50
CA LEU A 92 32.08 12.83 15.35
C LEU A 92 31.00 13.62 16.11
N GLY A 93 31.36 14.31 17.18
CA GLY A 93 30.38 14.90 18.09
C GLY A 93 29.42 13.85 18.64
N THR A 94 28.14 14.21 18.76
CA THR A 94 27.07 13.24 19.01
C THR A 94 26.63 12.63 17.67
N TYR A 95 26.83 11.33 17.52
CA TYR A 95 26.49 10.58 16.31
C TYR A 95 25.38 9.56 16.59
N VAL A 96 24.73 9.10 15.52
CA VAL A 96 23.74 8.04 15.57
C VAL A 96 24.23 6.87 14.72
N MET A 97 24.26 5.67 15.28
CA MET A 97 24.49 4.42 14.57
C MET A 97 23.15 3.76 14.23
N LEU A 98 23.01 3.28 13.00
CA LEU A 98 21.85 2.54 12.50
C LEU A 98 22.32 1.23 11.87
N SER A 99 21.78 0.10 12.32
CA SER A 99 21.92 -1.23 11.73
C SER A 99 20.53 -1.74 11.30
N PRO A 100 20.44 -2.45 10.18
CA PRO A 100 21.48 -2.70 9.17
C PRO A 100 21.81 -1.44 8.35
N TYR A 101 22.91 -1.46 7.63
CA TYR A 101 23.26 -0.39 6.69
C TYR A 101 22.16 -0.25 5.62
N ASN A 102 21.71 0.98 5.43
CA ASN A 102 20.78 1.34 4.39
C ASN A 102 21.30 2.59 3.66
N ALA A 103 21.67 2.44 2.39
CA ALA A 103 22.20 3.53 1.58
C ALA A 103 21.19 4.69 1.40
N SER A 104 19.90 4.41 1.51
CA SER A 104 18.82 5.40 1.41
C SER A 104 18.42 6.01 2.75
N ALA A 105 19.01 5.55 3.86
CA ALA A 105 18.71 6.12 5.16
C ALA A 105 19.22 7.57 5.28
N THR A 106 18.40 8.41 5.89
CA THR A 106 18.70 9.84 6.08
C THR A 106 18.47 10.25 7.50
N LYS A 107 19.14 11.33 7.91
CA LYS A 107 18.90 11.98 9.21
C LYS A 107 18.70 13.47 9.01
N SER A 108 17.64 14.00 9.57
CA SER A 108 17.33 15.44 9.55
C SER A 108 16.64 15.85 10.85
N SER A 109 17.04 16.97 11.41
CA SER A 109 16.42 17.54 12.64
C SER A 109 16.23 16.54 13.78
N GLY A 110 17.22 15.64 13.98
CA GLY A 110 17.17 14.63 15.05
C GLY A 110 16.34 13.36 14.71
N THR A 111 15.66 13.33 13.57
CA THR A 111 14.89 12.20 13.09
C THR A 111 15.70 11.40 12.07
N VAL A 112 15.71 10.08 12.20
CA VAL A 112 16.29 9.13 11.25
C VAL A 112 15.17 8.51 10.44
N SER A 113 15.29 8.51 9.11
CA SER A 113 14.38 7.82 8.19
C SER A 113 15.09 6.61 7.59
N THR A 114 14.42 5.47 7.59
CA THR A 114 14.93 4.20 7.09
C THR A 114 13.77 3.31 6.61
N THR A 115 14.05 2.06 6.31
CA THR A 115 13.04 1.09 5.83
C THR A 115 13.12 -0.18 6.67
N LEU A 116 11.96 -0.69 7.09
CA LEU A 116 11.79 -2.06 7.57
C LEU A 116 11.20 -2.88 6.42
N PRO A 117 11.87 -3.93 5.92
CA PRO A 117 11.35 -4.72 4.81
C PRO A 117 9.96 -5.32 5.10
N ALA A 118 9.02 -5.17 4.18
CA ALA A 118 7.72 -5.83 4.24
C ALA A 118 7.83 -7.30 3.78
N ALA A 119 8.77 -7.62 2.89
CA ALA A 119 9.18 -8.98 2.58
C ALA A 119 10.44 -9.32 3.38
N GLN A 120 10.31 -10.26 4.30
CA GLN A 120 11.36 -10.72 5.18
C GLN A 120 11.71 -12.18 4.91
N THR A 121 12.96 -12.53 5.16
CA THR A 121 13.40 -13.92 5.23
C THR A 121 13.84 -14.23 6.66
N GLY A 122 13.82 -15.50 7.04
CA GLY A 122 14.29 -15.94 8.36
C GLY A 122 14.73 -17.39 8.32
N HIS A 123 15.63 -17.76 9.21
CA HIS A 123 16.02 -19.15 9.39
C HIS A 123 15.60 -19.64 10.79
N ALA A 124 15.65 -20.96 10.97
CA ALA A 124 15.31 -21.57 12.25
C ALA A 124 16.09 -20.91 13.42
N GLY A 125 15.36 -20.45 14.40
CA GLY A 125 15.92 -19.80 15.59
C GLY A 125 16.23 -18.31 15.46
N SER A 126 16.15 -17.68 14.26
CA SER A 126 16.56 -16.28 14.09
C SER A 126 15.80 -15.53 13.01
N PHE A 127 16.08 -14.22 12.94
CA PHE A 127 15.71 -13.34 11.82
C PHE A 127 16.60 -13.59 10.60
N GLY A 128 16.15 -13.19 9.44
CA GLY A 128 17.02 -13.04 8.28
C GLY A 128 17.97 -11.85 8.44
N ASN A 129 19.14 -11.95 7.82
CA ASN A 129 20.12 -10.89 7.83
C ASN A 129 19.50 -9.58 7.31
N GLY A 130 19.81 -8.47 7.96
CA GLY A 130 19.33 -7.16 7.55
C GLY A 130 17.85 -6.86 7.82
N THR A 131 17.15 -7.71 8.56
CA THR A 131 15.72 -7.54 8.85
C THR A 131 15.48 -6.66 10.07
N LEU A 132 16.25 -6.84 11.14
CA LEU A 132 15.97 -6.20 12.42
C LEU A 132 16.68 -4.84 12.52
N VAL A 133 15.92 -3.78 12.74
CA VAL A 133 16.47 -2.43 12.85
C VAL A 133 16.90 -2.14 14.29
N LEU A 134 18.19 -1.84 14.45
CA LEU A 134 18.80 -1.38 15.70
C LEU A 134 19.32 0.05 15.53
N SER A 135 19.31 0.85 16.58
CA SER A 135 19.93 2.17 16.57
C SER A 135 20.42 2.59 17.94
N GLY A 136 21.51 3.34 17.96
CA GLY A 136 22.08 3.92 19.17
C GLY A 136 22.63 5.31 18.92
N MET A 137 22.71 6.10 19.99
CA MET A 137 23.28 7.43 19.95
C MET A 137 24.42 7.53 20.98
N SER A 138 25.56 8.07 20.56
CA SER A 138 26.74 8.23 21.43
C SER A 138 27.53 9.48 21.05
N SER A 139 28.38 9.91 21.98
CA SER A 139 29.40 10.94 21.76
C SER A 139 30.84 10.44 22.09
N THR A 140 30.96 9.12 22.31
CA THR A 140 32.21 8.43 22.59
C THR A 140 32.50 7.37 21.54
N GLY A 141 33.58 6.61 21.67
CA GLY A 141 33.86 5.44 20.80
C GLY A 141 32.94 4.25 21.03
N ASP A 142 32.16 4.25 22.10
CA ASP A 142 31.27 3.17 22.51
C ASP A 142 29.83 3.58 22.27
N VAL A 143 29.03 2.69 21.65
CA VAL A 143 27.60 2.93 21.37
C VAL A 143 26.76 1.73 21.79
N THR A 144 25.71 1.99 22.56
CA THR A 144 24.69 0.99 22.88
C THR A 144 23.55 1.08 21.88
N CYS A 145 23.42 0.08 21.02
CA CYS A 145 22.33 -0.02 20.06
C CYS A 145 21.12 -0.74 20.67
N ARG A 146 19.93 -0.19 20.42
CA ARG A 146 18.65 -0.67 20.94
C ARG A 146 17.71 -1.00 19.79
N HIS A 147 16.79 -1.91 20.03
CA HIS A 147 15.75 -2.22 19.05
C HIS A 147 14.92 -0.99 18.71
N VAL A 148 14.67 -0.77 17.44
CA VAL A 148 13.63 0.15 16.95
C VAL A 148 12.33 -0.60 16.75
N CYS A 149 12.38 -1.91 16.50
CA CYS A 149 11.27 -2.78 16.13
C CYS A 149 10.61 -3.50 17.32
N SER A 150 9.50 -4.14 17.03
CA SER A 150 8.76 -5.14 17.79
C SER A 150 8.50 -6.35 16.88
N GLY A 151 7.67 -7.31 17.27
CA GLY A 151 7.27 -8.37 16.36
C GLY A 151 6.54 -9.53 17.00
N ILE A 152 6.43 -10.59 16.21
CA ILE A 152 5.89 -11.89 16.62
C ILE A 152 6.88 -12.98 16.27
N ARG A 153 7.00 -13.97 17.15
CA ARG A 153 7.63 -15.24 16.82
C ARG A 153 6.60 -16.36 16.81
N PHE A 154 6.76 -17.27 15.89
CA PHE A 154 5.85 -18.40 15.75
C PHE A 154 6.60 -19.70 15.51
N ARG A 155 5.90 -20.80 15.80
CA ARG A 155 6.29 -22.17 15.44
C ARG A 155 5.18 -22.82 14.66
N VAL A 156 5.56 -23.62 13.66
CA VAL A 156 4.66 -24.49 12.91
C VAL A 156 4.87 -25.95 13.32
N THR A 157 3.88 -26.80 13.08
CA THR A 157 3.94 -28.25 13.30
C THR A 157 4.04 -29.02 11.99
N GLY A 158 3.51 -28.46 10.89
CA GLY A 158 3.59 -29.03 9.55
C GLY A 158 4.90 -28.68 8.86
N SER A 159 5.41 -29.63 8.07
CA SER A 159 6.67 -29.49 7.31
C SER A 159 6.49 -28.87 5.92
N ASP A 160 5.28 -28.46 5.57
CA ASP A 160 4.90 -27.97 4.24
C ASP A 160 4.45 -26.51 4.23
N ILE A 161 4.76 -25.75 5.28
CA ILE A 161 4.44 -24.32 5.39
C ILE A 161 5.59 -23.51 4.80
N SER A 162 5.34 -22.83 3.69
CA SER A 162 6.36 -22.10 2.93
C SER A 162 6.35 -20.57 3.16
N ARG A 163 5.27 -20.04 3.73
CA ARG A 163 5.08 -18.60 3.90
C ARG A 163 4.15 -18.32 5.08
N VAL A 164 4.45 -17.22 5.80
CA VAL A 164 3.55 -16.66 6.81
C VAL A 164 3.51 -15.15 6.64
N THR A 165 2.30 -14.57 6.61
CA THR A 165 2.09 -13.11 6.50
C THR A 165 1.34 -12.63 7.72
N LEU A 166 1.81 -11.54 8.33
CA LEU A 166 1.17 -10.81 9.43
C LEU A 166 0.60 -9.50 8.91
N CYS A 167 -0.62 -9.19 9.30
CA CYS A 167 -1.23 -7.88 9.11
C CYS A 167 -2.13 -7.51 10.29
N GLY A 168 -2.48 -6.22 10.39
CA GLY A 168 -3.48 -5.74 11.32
C GLY A 168 -4.88 -5.82 10.72
N LEU A 169 -5.89 -5.99 11.58
CA LEU A 169 -7.29 -6.02 11.15
C LEU A 169 -7.87 -4.62 10.87
N ASN A 170 -7.11 -3.55 11.10
CA ASN A 170 -7.52 -2.16 10.84
C ASN A 170 -6.53 -1.41 9.93
N GLY A 171 -5.71 -2.13 9.14
CA GLY A 171 -4.77 -1.55 8.19
C GLY A 171 -3.64 -0.75 8.84
N GLU A 172 -3.22 -1.16 10.02
CA GLU A 172 -2.08 -0.56 10.71
C GLU A 172 -0.81 -0.70 9.86
N LYS A 173 -0.05 0.38 9.75
CA LYS A 173 1.19 0.43 8.97
C LYS A 173 2.35 -0.09 9.81
N ILE A 174 2.80 -1.30 9.50
CA ILE A 174 3.73 -2.07 10.35
C ILE A 174 5.12 -2.29 9.73
N ALA A 175 5.34 -1.90 8.49
CA ALA A 175 6.61 -2.01 7.77
C ALA A 175 6.75 -0.93 6.70
N GLY A 176 7.73 -1.07 5.80
CA GLY A 176 8.02 -0.11 4.74
C GLY A 176 8.89 1.05 5.23
N ASN A 177 8.81 2.18 4.55
CA ASN A 177 9.54 3.38 4.94
C ASN A 177 8.95 3.95 6.23
N PHE A 178 9.80 4.30 7.18
CA PHE A 178 9.40 4.90 8.45
C PHE A 178 10.49 5.80 9.00
N SER A 179 10.16 6.57 10.03
CA SER A 179 11.09 7.42 10.74
C SER A 179 11.04 7.16 12.22
N PHE A 180 12.16 7.41 12.90
CA PHE A 180 12.23 7.37 14.36
C PHE A 180 13.13 8.50 14.90
N HIS A 181 12.94 8.83 16.16
CA HIS A 181 13.76 9.78 16.90
C HIS A 181 14.13 9.20 18.26
N PHE A 182 14.99 9.88 19.01
CA PHE A 182 15.41 9.44 20.34
C PHE A 182 14.75 10.27 21.43
N GLU A 183 14.12 9.59 22.39
CA GLU A 183 13.63 10.15 23.65
C GLU A 183 14.41 9.54 24.80
N GLY A 184 15.21 10.34 25.51
CA GLY A 184 16.07 9.84 26.60
C GLY A 184 17.04 8.74 26.18
N GLY A 185 17.51 8.75 24.93
CA GLY A 185 18.41 7.72 24.38
C GLY A 185 17.69 6.42 23.92
N ILE A 186 16.37 6.39 23.92
CA ILE A 186 15.55 5.28 23.47
C ILE A 186 14.93 5.64 22.11
N PRO A 187 15.04 4.79 21.07
CA PRO A 187 14.41 5.06 19.79
C PRO A 187 12.89 4.91 19.88
N VAL A 188 12.17 5.90 19.34
CA VAL A 188 10.71 5.93 19.24
C VAL A 188 10.33 6.00 17.77
N ALA A 189 9.71 4.95 17.27
CA ALA A 189 9.34 4.83 15.87
C ALA A 189 7.97 5.47 15.59
N GLY A 190 7.84 6.13 14.43
CA GLY A 190 6.59 6.51 13.81
C GLY A 190 6.02 5.36 12.96
N ALA A 191 4.84 5.60 12.39
CA ALA A 191 4.19 4.61 11.53
C ALA A 191 4.98 4.34 10.23
N GLY A 192 4.83 3.14 9.69
CA GLY A 192 5.40 2.74 8.41
C GLY A 192 4.52 3.13 7.21
N THR A 193 4.82 2.53 6.06
CA THR A 193 4.04 2.70 4.82
C THR A 193 3.37 1.42 4.36
N ALA A 194 3.80 0.24 4.84
CA ALA A 194 3.24 -1.07 4.47
C ALA A 194 2.37 -1.65 5.60
N GLU A 195 1.25 -2.25 5.24
CA GLU A 195 0.24 -2.79 6.17
C GLU A 195 0.51 -4.24 6.57
N GLU A 196 1.37 -4.94 5.83
CA GLU A 196 1.67 -6.35 6.05
C GLU A 196 3.16 -6.64 6.06
N VAL A 197 3.52 -7.75 6.68
CA VAL A 197 4.87 -8.33 6.61
C VAL A 197 4.75 -9.80 6.25
N THR A 198 5.42 -10.21 5.19
CA THR A 198 5.52 -11.60 4.75
C THR A 198 6.89 -12.15 5.11
N LEU A 199 6.91 -13.31 5.76
CA LEU A 199 8.12 -14.08 6.06
C LEU A 199 8.16 -15.35 5.22
N THR A 200 9.32 -15.62 4.62
CA THR A 200 9.68 -16.90 4.00
C THR A 200 10.93 -17.47 4.67
N PRO A 201 11.09 -18.81 4.75
CA PRO A 201 12.32 -19.38 5.27
C PRO A 201 13.48 -19.13 4.31
N SER A 202 14.69 -18.96 4.83
CA SER A 202 15.93 -18.81 4.05
C SER A 202 16.82 -20.07 4.09
N ASP A 203 16.46 -21.04 4.92
CA ASP A 203 17.15 -22.30 5.17
C ASP A 203 16.46 -23.52 4.53
N GLY A 204 15.52 -23.27 3.63
CA GLY A 204 14.77 -24.27 2.89
C GLY A 204 13.53 -23.70 2.20
N ASP A 205 12.75 -24.56 1.54
CA ASP A 205 11.50 -24.15 0.88
C ASP A 205 10.34 -23.98 1.86
N CYS A 206 10.44 -24.61 3.05
CA CYS A 206 9.42 -24.60 4.09
C CYS A 206 10.03 -24.36 5.47
N PHE A 207 9.24 -23.85 6.40
CA PHE A 207 9.63 -23.69 7.79
C PHE A 207 9.87 -25.05 8.47
N THR A 208 10.96 -25.16 9.24
CA THR A 208 11.27 -26.36 10.02
C THR A 208 10.29 -26.51 11.18
N PRO A 209 9.57 -27.64 11.29
CA PRO A 209 8.62 -27.88 12.37
C PRO A 209 9.27 -27.78 13.76
N GLY A 210 8.58 -27.10 14.67
CA GLY A 210 9.03 -26.95 16.06
C GLY A 210 10.05 -25.83 16.30
N GLU A 211 10.67 -25.29 15.27
CA GLU A 211 11.61 -24.19 15.37
C GLU A 211 10.92 -22.82 15.41
N TRP A 212 11.56 -21.85 16.07
CA TRP A 212 11.06 -20.48 16.12
C TRP A 212 11.46 -19.71 14.86
N TYR A 213 10.49 -18.98 14.30
CA TYR A 213 10.69 -18.00 13.23
C TYR A 213 10.12 -16.66 13.66
N TYR A 214 10.68 -15.57 13.16
CA TYR A 214 10.45 -14.22 13.67
C TYR A 214 10.03 -13.26 12.55
N ILE A 215 8.95 -12.52 12.79
CA ILE A 215 8.50 -11.39 11.96
C ILE A 215 8.76 -10.12 12.74
N ALA A 216 9.59 -9.23 12.18
CA ALA A 216 9.83 -7.91 12.73
C ALA A 216 8.80 -6.91 12.19
N ILE A 217 8.27 -6.06 13.06
CA ILE A 217 7.34 -4.98 12.70
C ILE A 217 7.72 -3.68 13.42
N ILE A 218 7.22 -2.57 12.91
CA ILE A 218 7.26 -1.29 13.62
C ILE A 218 6.32 -1.39 14.83
N PRO A 219 6.77 -0.94 16.04
CA PRO A 219 5.92 -0.92 17.23
C PRO A 219 4.59 -0.22 16.96
N THR A 220 3.49 -0.89 17.25
CA THR A 220 2.16 -0.38 16.95
C THR A 220 1.09 -0.96 17.89
N VAL A 221 -0.03 -0.27 18.00
CA VAL A 221 -1.24 -0.78 18.63
C VAL A 221 -2.20 -1.21 17.54
N PHE A 222 -2.47 -2.50 17.46
CA PHE A 222 -3.50 -3.05 16.60
C PHE A 222 -4.85 -2.87 17.29
N SER A 223 -5.64 -1.92 16.84
CA SER A 223 -6.88 -1.53 17.52
C SER A 223 -7.97 -2.59 17.45
N GLN A 224 -7.98 -3.39 16.40
CA GLN A 224 -8.99 -4.44 16.18
C GLN A 224 -8.40 -5.86 16.20
N GLY A 225 -7.07 -5.98 16.36
CA GLY A 225 -6.37 -7.26 16.39
C GLY A 225 -5.51 -7.51 15.16
N ILE A 226 -5.03 -8.75 15.06
CA ILE A 226 -4.11 -9.19 14.03
C ILE A 226 -4.66 -10.38 13.24
N CYS A 227 -4.13 -10.52 12.04
CA CYS A 227 -4.28 -11.69 11.21
C CYS A 227 -2.93 -12.29 10.84
N LEU A 228 -2.86 -13.60 10.83
CA LEU A 228 -1.76 -14.37 10.25
C LEU A 228 -2.33 -15.29 9.18
N THR A 229 -1.77 -15.21 7.98
CA THR A 229 -2.02 -16.19 6.91
C THR A 229 -0.79 -17.08 6.72
N ALA A 230 -0.99 -18.32 6.32
CA ALA A 230 0.11 -19.23 5.99
C ALA A 230 -0.19 -20.00 4.71
N THR A 231 0.85 -20.34 3.96
CA THR A 231 0.75 -21.16 2.74
C THR A 231 1.30 -22.55 3.00
N SER A 232 0.50 -23.57 2.74
CA SER A 232 0.86 -25.00 2.84
C SER A 232 0.63 -25.68 1.50
N ALA A 233 1.57 -26.50 1.06
CA ALA A 233 1.45 -27.24 -0.18
C ALA A 233 0.31 -28.27 -0.15
N SER A 234 0.03 -28.88 1.00
CA SER A 234 -1.01 -29.91 1.15
C SER A 234 -2.35 -29.37 1.61
N ARG A 235 -2.37 -28.24 2.35
CA ARG A 235 -3.59 -27.70 3.00
C ARG A 235 -4.07 -26.39 2.39
N GLY A 236 -3.32 -25.81 1.43
CA GLY A 236 -3.63 -24.53 0.81
C GLY A 236 -3.29 -23.34 1.70
N THR A 237 -4.22 -22.40 1.82
CA THR A 237 -4.02 -21.20 2.64
C THR A 237 -4.70 -21.34 4.00
N GLY A 238 -3.93 -21.14 5.06
CA GLY A 238 -4.41 -21.09 6.43
C GLY A 238 -4.65 -19.67 6.88
N LEU A 239 -5.65 -19.47 7.72
CA LEU A 239 -5.99 -18.20 8.34
C LEU A 239 -6.11 -18.36 9.85
N PHE A 240 -5.41 -17.48 10.57
CA PHE A 240 -5.56 -17.27 12.01
C PHE A 240 -5.86 -15.81 12.28
N THR A 241 -6.89 -15.51 13.05
CA THR A 241 -7.22 -14.16 13.50
C THR A 241 -7.27 -14.09 15.02
N GLN A 242 -6.81 -12.99 15.56
CA GLN A 242 -6.96 -12.65 16.98
C GLN A 242 -7.53 -11.25 17.06
N GLY A 243 -8.80 -11.14 17.42
CA GLY A 243 -9.50 -9.87 17.60
C GLY A 243 -9.16 -9.17 18.92
N GLY A 244 -9.61 -7.91 19.04
CA GLY A 244 -9.37 -7.05 20.19
C GLY A 244 -8.06 -6.28 20.11
N GLU A 245 -7.92 -5.25 20.94
CA GLU A 245 -6.69 -4.43 20.95
C GLU A 245 -5.47 -5.27 21.35
N ILE A 246 -4.42 -5.18 20.52
CA ILE A 246 -3.14 -5.86 20.77
C ILE A 246 -2.01 -4.84 20.64
N ASN A 247 -1.28 -4.62 21.73
CA ASN A 247 -0.15 -3.71 21.75
C ASN A 247 1.17 -4.44 21.47
N PHE A 248 1.91 -4.00 20.45
CA PHE A 248 3.27 -4.42 20.11
C PHE A 248 4.23 -3.31 20.50
N THR A 249 4.77 -3.41 21.70
CA THR A 249 5.74 -2.44 22.22
C THR A 249 7.15 -2.74 21.73
N ARG A 250 7.98 -1.72 21.56
CA ARG A 250 9.38 -1.81 21.18
C ARG A 250 10.11 -2.90 21.98
N ALA A 251 10.98 -3.64 21.32
CA ALA A 251 11.80 -4.72 21.88
C ALA A 251 11.01 -5.87 22.54
N LYS A 252 9.71 -5.99 22.28
CA LYS A 252 8.89 -7.12 22.76
C LYS A 252 8.37 -7.93 21.58
N PHE A 253 8.45 -9.27 21.71
CA PHE A 253 7.95 -10.22 20.71
C PHE A 253 6.82 -11.05 21.29
N LYS A 254 5.69 -11.07 20.60
CA LYS A 254 4.57 -11.95 20.94
C LYS A 254 4.90 -13.39 20.51
N ASN A 255 4.40 -14.37 21.24
CA ASN A 255 4.65 -15.78 20.95
C ASN A 255 3.41 -16.46 20.40
N LYS A 256 3.55 -17.21 19.31
CA LYS A 256 2.50 -18.08 18.77
C LYS A 256 3.05 -19.47 18.50
N THR A 257 2.77 -20.41 19.39
CA THR A 257 3.12 -21.83 19.21
C THR A 257 2.03 -22.53 18.41
N GLY A 258 2.41 -23.51 17.58
CA GLY A 258 1.48 -24.30 16.78
C GLY A 258 0.56 -23.46 15.93
N LEU A 259 1.14 -22.47 15.24
CA LEU A 259 0.40 -21.49 14.43
C LEU A 259 -0.53 -22.20 13.44
N ASP A 260 0.00 -23.16 12.70
CA ASP A 260 -0.71 -23.91 11.66
C ASP A 260 -1.83 -24.81 12.21
N GLY A 261 -1.71 -25.28 13.46
CA GLY A 261 -2.77 -26.01 14.17
C GLY A 261 -3.91 -25.11 14.65
N ALA A 262 -3.65 -23.81 14.79
CA ALA A 262 -4.67 -22.82 15.18
C ALA A 262 -5.35 -22.15 13.98
N MET A 263 -4.92 -22.48 12.75
CA MET A 263 -5.46 -21.92 11.51
C MET A 263 -6.68 -22.69 11.02
N THR A 264 -7.60 -21.97 10.42
CA THR A 264 -8.61 -22.56 9.54
C THR A 264 -8.00 -22.71 8.15
N TRP A 265 -7.91 -23.91 7.65
CA TRP A 265 -7.33 -24.23 6.34
C TRP A 265 -8.40 -24.40 5.29
N SER A 266 -8.08 -23.96 4.09
CA SER A 266 -8.85 -24.25 2.88
C SER A 266 -8.01 -25.14 1.98
N ALA A 267 -8.59 -26.27 1.60
CA ALA A 267 -7.93 -27.27 0.74
C ALA A 267 -7.66 -26.77 -0.69
N ASP A 268 -8.27 -25.67 -1.09
CA ASP A 268 -7.96 -25.02 -2.36
C ASP A 268 -6.61 -24.32 -2.20
N ALA A 269 -5.53 -25.02 -2.53
CA ALA A 269 -4.24 -24.38 -2.73
C ALA A 269 -4.45 -23.27 -3.77
N PRO A 270 -4.01 -22.04 -3.50
CA PRO A 270 -3.98 -21.04 -4.56
C PRO A 270 -3.20 -21.67 -5.71
N SER A 271 -3.85 -21.82 -6.87
CA SER A 271 -3.09 -22.21 -8.05
C SER A 271 -1.94 -21.22 -8.19
N ALA A 272 -0.78 -21.68 -8.64
CA ALA A 272 0.44 -20.87 -8.76
C ALA A 272 0.27 -19.62 -9.65
N SER A 273 -0.90 -19.43 -10.22
CA SER A 273 -1.33 -18.23 -10.97
C SER A 273 -2.18 -17.25 -10.16
N THR A 274 -2.48 -17.53 -8.89
CA THR A 274 -3.15 -16.55 -8.04
C THR A 274 -2.12 -15.53 -7.59
N THR A 275 -1.78 -14.63 -8.48
CA THR A 275 -1.13 -13.39 -8.13
C THR A 275 -1.99 -12.72 -7.07
N CYS A 276 -1.40 -12.35 -5.92
CA CYS A 276 -2.01 -11.39 -5.02
C CYS A 276 -2.27 -10.15 -5.86
N TYR A 277 -3.47 -10.01 -6.34
CA TYR A 277 -3.89 -8.80 -6.99
C TYR A 277 -3.90 -7.74 -5.89
N GLY A 278 -3.10 -6.70 -6.06
CA GLY A 278 -3.16 -5.51 -5.23
C GLY A 278 -4.61 -5.00 -5.09
N PRO A 279 -4.89 -3.86 -4.52
CA PRO A 279 -6.24 -3.38 -4.23
C PRO A 279 -7.04 -3.15 -5.52
N ALA A 280 -7.36 -4.22 -6.25
CA ALA A 280 -8.16 -4.17 -7.47
C ALA A 280 -9.59 -4.61 -7.17
N ASN A 281 -10.56 -3.76 -7.51
CA ASN A 281 -11.98 -4.05 -7.40
C ASN A 281 -12.60 -4.41 -8.76
N SER A 282 -11.82 -4.42 -9.80
CA SER A 282 -12.27 -4.85 -11.12
C SER A 282 -11.25 -5.75 -11.81
N PHE A 283 -11.75 -6.61 -12.67
CA PHE A 283 -10.97 -7.58 -13.43
C PHE A 283 -11.25 -7.41 -14.92
N CYS A 284 -10.19 -7.50 -15.72
CA CYS A 284 -10.31 -7.53 -17.16
C CYS A 284 -9.93 -8.93 -17.65
N LEU A 285 -10.87 -9.64 -18.24
CA LEU A 285 -10.71 -10.99 -18.75
C LEU A 285 -10.83 -10.98 -20.29
N ARG A 286 -10.13 -11.89 -20.92
CA ARG A 286 -10.37 -12.19 -22.34
C ARG A 286 -11.62 -13.05 -22.48
N THR A 287 -12.25 -12.99 -23.63
CA THR A 287 -13.32 -13.94 -23.97
C THR A 287 -12.83 -15.38 -23.80
N GLY A 288 -13.61 -16.20 -23.08
CA GLY A 288 -13.27 -17.59 -22.76
C GLY A 288 -12.25 -17.78 -21.63
N GLU A 289 -11.76 -16.71 -21.00
CA GLU A 289 -10.80 -16.78 -19.87
C GLU A 289 -11.53 -17.05 -18.56
N SER A 290 -10.86 -17.74 -17.66
CA SER A 290 -11.30 -17.98 -16.29
C SER A 290 -10.32 -17.38 -15.30
N LEU A 291 -10.83 -16.73 -14.25
CA LEU A 291 -10.06 -16.16 -13.15
C LEU A 291 -10.57 -16.74 -11.83
N THR A 292 -9.64 -17.18 -11.01
CA THR A 292 -9.93 -17.59 -9.63
C THR A 292 -9.35 -16.58 -8.64
N VAL A 293 -10.18 -16.09 -7.74
CA VAL A 293 -9.82 -15.06 -6.74
C VAL A 293 -10.00 -15.64 -5.35
N ASP A 294 -8.93 -15.70 -4.58
CA ASP A 294 -9.02 -16.02 -3.15
C ASP A 294 -9.56 -14.79 -2.40
N MET A 295 -10.71 -14.95 -1.78
CA MET A 295 -11.40 -13.87 -1.09
C MET A 295 -10.84 -13.57 0.31
N ARG A 296 -10.13 -14.54 0.91
CA ARG A 296 -9.64 -14.41 2.30
C ARG A 296 -8.61 -13.30 2.49
N PRO A 297 -7.54 -13.20 1.67
CA PRO A 297 -6.61 -12.08 1.75
C PRO A 297 -7.27 -10.74 1.54
N ARG A 298 -8.27 -10.68 0.66
CA ARG A 298 -8.99 -9.44 0.36
C ARG A 298 -9.80 -8.93 1.54
N TRP A 299 -10.46 -9.81 2.29
CA TRP A 299 -11.22 -9.41 3.46
C TRP A 299 -10.37 -8.68 4.51
N ILE A 300 -9.06 -8.89 4.48
CA ILE A 300 -8.12 -8.40 5.47
C ILE A 300 -7.26 -7.27 4.91
N GLN A 301 -6.68 -7.45 3.72
CA GLN A 301 -5.70 -6.53 3.14
C GLN A 301 -6.31 -5.26 2.58
N ASP A 302 -7.49 -5.35 1.99
CA ASP A 302 -8.08 -4.21 1.29
C ASP A 302 -8.83 -3.23 2.21
N GLY A 303 -8.77 -3.43 3.53
CA GLY A 303 -9.26 -2.44 4.50
C GLY A 303 -10.76 -2.20 4.48
N TRP A 304 -11.56 -3.11 3.93
CA TRP A 304 -13.04 -3.01 3.97
C TRP A 304 -13.61 -2.87 5.36
N ILE A 305 -12.85 -3.39 6.32
CA ILE A 305 -13.19 -3.42 7.72
C ILE A 305 -13.01 -2.05 8.38
N ARG A 306 -12.52 -1.06 7.64
CA ARG A 306 -12.28 0.30 8.17
C ARG A 306 -13.52 1.08 8.53
N SER A 307 -14.63 0.75 7.97
CA SER A 307 -15.87 1.41 8.37
C SER A 307 -16.50 0.63 9.52
N SER A 308 -17.19 1.32 10.39
CA SER A 308 -18.10 0.93 11.46
C SER A 308 -18.92 -0.36 11.28
N ILE A 309 -18.55 -1.23 10.36
CA ILE A 309 -19.09 -2.57 10.19
C ILE A 309 -18.49 -3.42 11.31
N PRO A 310 -19.27 -3.95 12.24
CA PRO A 310 -18.76 -4.74 13.36
C PRO A 310 -18.37 -6.13 12.87
N PHE A 311 -17.28 -6.26 12.11
CA PHE A 311 -16.74 -7.55 11.74
C PHE A 311 -15.63 -7.95 12.69
N CYS A 312 -16.00 -8.67 13.72
CA CYS A 312 -15.09 -9.56 14.42
C CYS A 312 -14.93 -10.83 13.59
N GLY A 313 -14.02 -10.83 12.63
CA GLY A 313 -13.75 -11.97 11.76
C GLY A 313 -14.02 -11.64 10.28
N ALA A 314 -13.31 -12.31 9.39
CA ALA A 314 -13.55 -12.21 7.95
C ALA A 314 -15.03 -12.45 7.65
N PRO A 315 -15.70 -11.58 6.90
CA PRO A 315 -17.09 -11.82 6.54
C PRO A 315 -17.19 -13.14 5.81
N GLN A 316 -18.07 -14.01 6.28
CA GLN A 316 -18.33 -15.30 5.64
C GLN A 316 -19.12 -15.05 4.38
N ALA A 317 -18.44 -15.02 3.24
CA ALA A 317 -19.12 -15.07 1.95
C ALA A 317 -19.68 -16.48 1.78
N ASP A 318 -20.98 -16.60 1.61
CA ASP A 318 -21.69 -17.87 1.42
C ASP A 318 -22.33 -18.00 0.05
N ASN A 319 -22.39 -16.91 -0.70
CA ASN A 319 -23.10 -16.87 -1.97
C ASN A 319 -22.51 -15.80 -2.92
N VAL A 320 -22.77 -15.96 -4.21
CA VAL A 320 -22.44 -15.00 -5.26
C VAL A 320 -23.65 -14.79 -6.16
N ALA A 321 -23.88 -13.55 -6.56
CA ALA A 321 -24.92 -13.18 -7.50
C ALA A 321 -24.37 -12.23 -8.57
N ILE A 322 -24.87 -12.35 -9.78
CA ILE A 322 -24.60 -11.41 -10.86
C ILE A 322 -25.74 -10.41 -10.90
N LEU A 323 -25.46 -9.14 -10.56
CA LEU A 323 -26.46 -8.09 -10.52
C LEU A 323 -26.89 -7.66 -11.93
N TRP A 324 -25.93 -7.60 -12.84
CA TRP A 324 -26.15 -7.41 -14.26
C TRP A 324 -24.98 -7.96 -15.07
N ASN A 325 -25.21 -8.30 -16.35
CA ASN A 325 -24.26 -9.01 -17.19
C ASN A 325 -24.55 -8.74 -18.68
N THR A 326 -23.60 -8.12 -19.36
CA THR A 326 -23.64 -7.90 -20.81
C THR A 326 -22.59 -8.72 -21.56
N GLY A 327 -21.60 -9.29 -20.84
CA GLY A 327 -20.45 -10.00 -21.38
C GLY A 327 -20.46 -11.52 -21.15
N SER A 328 -21.62 -12.12 -20.90
CA SER A 328 -21.75 -13.58 -20.67
C SER A 328 -20.84 -14.13 -19.54
N VAL A 329 -20.63 -13.36 -18.48
CA VAL A 329 -19.84 -13.78 -17.31
C VAL A 329 -20.65 -14.77 -16.47
N THR A 330 -19.99 -15.83 -15.97
CA THR A 330 -20.52 -16.68 -14.90
C THR A 330 -19.62 -16.57 -13.67
N ALA A 331 -20.22 -16.68 -12.50
CA ALA A 331 -19.52 -16.61 -11.22
C ALA A 331 -19.96 -17.74 -10.31
N SER A 332 -19.01 -18.30 -9.58
CA SER A 332 -19.27 -19.28 -8.52
C SER A 332 -18.36 -19.03 -7.33
N LEU A 333 -18.84 -19.35 -6.13
CA LEU A 333 -18.09 -19.22 -4.88
C LEU A 333 -18.03 -20.59 -4.20
N SER A 334 -16.82 -21.01 -3.85
CA SER A 334 -16.57 -22.25 -3.10
C SER A 334 -15.50 -22.01 -2.08
N SER A 335 -15.78 -22.30 -0.83
CA SER A 335 -14.80 -22.18 0.27
C SER A 335 -14.02 -20.85 0.28
N GLN A 336 -14.69 -19.72 0.07
CA GLN A 336 -14.09 -18.38 -0.03
C GLN A 336 -13.24 -18.16 -1.31
N THR A 337 -13.37 -19.04 -2.30
CA THR A 337 -12.74 -18.88 -3.61
C THR A 337 -13.79 -18.48 -4.62
N LEU A 338 -13.66 -17.29 -5.20
CA LEU A 338 -14.49 -16.79 -6.28
C LEU A 338 -13.90 -17.24 -7.62
N THR A 339 -14.68 -17.93 -8.43
CA THR A 339 -14.35 -18.26 -9.83
C THR A 339 -15.20 -17.43 -10.76
N LEU A 340 -14.56 -16.69 -11.64
CA LEU A 340 -15.15 -15.87 -12.69
C LEU A 340 -14.82 -16.49 -14.05
N ASN A 341 -15.80 -16.76 -14.89
CA ASN A 341 -15.56 -17.26 -16.24
C ASN A 341 -16.17 -16.27 -17.24
N ALA A 342 -15.34 -15.76 -18.13
CA ALA A 342 -15.77 -14.96 -19.26
C ALA A 342 -16.34 -15.86 -20.35
N GLY A 343 -17.49 -15.52 -20.88
CA GLY A 343 -18.08 -16.19 -22.05
C GLY A 343 -17.44 -15.73 -23.36
N ALA A 344 -18.11 -16.05 -24.46
CA ALA A 344 -17.66 -15.71 -25.81
C ALA A 344 -17.95 -14.25 -26.21
N SER A 345 -18.76 -13.52 -25.45
CA SER A 345 -19.19 -12.17 -25.77
C SER A 345 -18.43 -11.14 -24.95
N GLU A 346 -17.95 -10.09 -25.59
CA GLU A 346 -17.43 -8.91 -24.91
C GLU A 346 -18.55 -8.19 -24.13
N GLY A 347 -18.17 -7.49 -23.07
CA GLY A 347 -19.08 -6.73 -22.24
C GLY A 347 -18.62 -6.62 -20.81
N THR A 348 -19.56 -6.39 -19.92
CA THR A 348 -19.26 -6.16 -18.49
C THR A 348 -20.27 -6.89 -17.60
N ALA A 349 -19.85 -7.21 -16.39
CA ALA A 349 -20.73 -7.76 -15.36
C ALA A 349 -20.40 -7.18 -14.00
N LEU A 350 -21.41 -6.97 -13.16
CA LEU A 350 -21.23 -6.65 -11.74
C LEU A 350 -21.58 -7.87 -10.92
N VAL A 351 -20.59 -8.39 -10.22
CA VAL A 351 -20.65 -9.62 -9.44
C VAL A 351 -20.69 -9.29 -7.95
N ALA A 352 -21.81 -9.56 -7.30
CA ALA A 352 -22.00 -9.32 -5.87
C ALA A 352 -21.63 -10.56 -5.06
N ILE A 353 -20.82 -10.37 -4.06
CA ILE A 353 -20.50 -11.35 -3.02
C ILE A 353 -21.47 -11.13 -1.85
N LYS A 354 -22.06 -12.20 -1.37
CA LYS A 354 -23.15 -12.14 -0.41
C LYS A 354 -22.88 -12.97 0.85
N ASN A 355 -23.52 -12.52 1.93
CA ASN A 355 -23.76 -13.32 3.14
C ASN A 355 -25.29 -13.39 3.32
N GLY A 356 -25.88 -14.56 3.09
CA GLY A 356 -27.32 -14.70 2.96
C GLY A 356 -27.88 -13.83 1.83
N SER A 357 -28.78 -12.94 2.15
CA SER A 357 -29.36 -11.99 1.18
C SER A 357 -28.58 -10.68 1.04
N THR A 358 -27.67 -10.38 1.98
CA THR A 358 -26.96 -9.10 2.05
C THR A 358 -25.74 -9.12 1.14
N THR A 359 -25.60 -8.14 0.26
CA THR A 359 -24.35 -7.90 -0.49
C THR A 359 -23.30 -7.35 0.48
N ILE A 360 -22.19 -8.04 0.58
CA ILE A 360 -21.07 -7.65 1.46
C ILE A 360 -19.90 -7.09 0.67
N TRP A 361 -19.85 -7.35 -0.64
CA TRP A 361 -18.92 -6.76 -1.60
C TRP A 361 -19.39 -6.97 -3.04
N SER A 362 -18.70 -6.33 -4.00
CA SER A 362 -18.94 -6.48 -5.43
C SER A 362 -17.66 -6.27 -6.23
N PHE A 363 -17.60 -6.92 -7.38
CA PHE A 363 -16.52 -6.78 -8.35
C PHE A 363 -17.09 -6.45 -9.72
N LEU A 364 -16.43 -5.52 -10.40
CA LEU A 364 -16.67 -5.27 -11.81
C LEU A 364 -15.80 -6.22 -12.65
N VAL A 365 -16.42 -6.90 -13.62
CA VAL A 365 -15.72 -7.76 -14.58
C VAL A 365 -15.89 -7.17 -15.97
N TRP A 366 -14.77 -6.92 -16.63
CA TRP A 366 -14.71 -6.52 -18.04
C TRP A 366 -14.33 -7.73 -18.87
N VAL A 367 -15.03 -7.97 -19.96
CA VAL A 367 -14.70 -9.03 -20.94
C VAL A 367 -14.38 -8.37 -22.26
N THR A 368 -13.18 -8.58 -22.76
CA THR A 368 -12.69 -8.02 -24.01
C THR A 368 -12.02 -9.10 -24.85
N ALA A 369 -12.01 -8.95 -26.18
CA ALA A 369 -11.36 -9.91 -27.06
C ALA A 369 -9.85 -10.00 -26.83
N SER A 370 -9.19 -8.87 -26.56
CA SER A 370 -7.74 -8.75 -26.45
C SER A 370 -7.20 -8.62 -25.03
N GLY A 371 -8.06 -8.51 -24.03
CA GLY A 371 -7.66 -8.14 -22.65
C GLY A 371 -7.29 -6.65 -22.55
N PRO A 372 -6.65 -6.23 -21.47
CA PRO A 372 -6.32 -4.81 -21.20
C PRO A 372 -5.10 -4.31 -22.00
N SER A 373 -4.92 -4.73 -23.25
CA SER A 373 -3.64 -4.63 -23.97
C SER A 373 -3.51 -3.42 -24.89
N SER A 374 -4.57 -2.66 -25.14
CA SER A 374 -4.47 -1.45 -25.95
C SER A 374 -4.10 -0.26 -25.09
N ILE A 375 -2.95 0.32 -25.35
CA ILE A 375 -2.40 1.47 -24.62
C ILE A 375 -2.42 2.68 -25.54
N GLN A 376 -2.96 3.79 -25.04
CA GLN A 376 -2.89 5.10 -25.66
C GLN A 376 -2.02 6.01 -24.79
N TYR A 377 -1.13 6.79 -25.41
CA TYR A 377 -0.28 7.72 -24.68
C TYR A 377 -0.92 9.10 -24.63
N LEU A 378 -1.01 9.66 -23.45
CA LEU A 378 -1.44 11.03 -23.23
C LEU A 378 -0.28 12.02 -23.48
N PRO A 379 -0.54 13.31 -23.77
CA PRO A 379 0.52 14.32 -23.92
C PRO A 379 1.42 14.45 -22.70
N SER A 380 0.93 14.14 -21.52
CA SER A 380 1.71 14.08 -20.26
C SER A 380 2.70 12.92 -20.19
N GLY A 381 2.67 11.99 -21.17
CA GLY A 381 3.44 10.73 -21.15
C GLY A 381 2.77 9.60 -20.37
N ALA A 382 1.62 9.81 -19.74
CA ALA A 382 0.88 8.77 -19.06
C ALA A 382 0.33 7.74 -20.05
N GLU A 383 0.48 6.47 -19.74
CA GLU A 383 -0.13 5.37 -20.50
C GLU A 383 -1.60 5.22 -20.07
N MET A 384 -2.51 5.40 -20.99
CA MET A 384 -3.94 5.31 -20.77
C MET A 384 -4.49 4.02 -21.39
N GLN A 385 -5.32 3.32 -20.64
CA GLN A 385 -6.03 2.15 -21.16
C GLN A 385 -7.03 2.57 -22.23
N GLU A 386 -7.16 1.78 -23.30
CA GLU A 386 -8.23 1.98 -24.27
C GLU A 386 -9.60 1.87 -23.60
N ALA A 387 -10.57 2.61 -24.10
CA ALA A 387 -11.89 2.61 -23.50
C ALA A 387 -12.53 1.22 -23.53
N LEU A 388 -12.76 0.67 -22.36
CA LEU A 388 -13.42 -0.61 -22.18
C LEU A 388 -14.95 -0.43 -22.24
N GLY A 389 -15.49 -0.15 -23.42
CA GLY A 389 -16.93 -0.03 -23.63
C GLY A 389 -17.59 1.18 -22.95
N GLY A 390 -18.50 1.85 -23.60
CA GLY A 390 -19.29 2.94 -23.04
C GLY A 390 -20.39 2.46 -22.09
N GLY A 391 -20.97 3.38 -21.32
CA GLY A 391 -22.17 3.14 -20.53
C GLY A 391 -21.96 2.67 -19.10
N LEU A 392 -20.77 2.85 -18.54
CA LEU A 392 -20.50 2.69 -17.13
C LEU A 392 -20.15 4.05 -16.50
N TYR A 393 -20.87 4.41 -15.45
CA TYR A 393 -20.78 5.69 -14.78
C TYR A 393 -20.49 5.49 -13.31
N PHE A 394 -19.50 6.17 -12.77
CA PHE A 394 -19.06 6.06 -11.37
C PHE A 394 -19.34 7.36 -10.64
N GLN A 395 -19.97 7.29 -9.47
CA GLN A 395 -19.96 8.40 -8.54
C GLN A 395 -18.56 8.49 -7.94
N TRP A 396 -18.03 9.69 -7.80
CA TRP A 396 -16.63 9.87 -7.38
C TRP A 396 -16.31 9.14 -6.08
N GLY A 397 -15.25 8.35 -6.07
CA GLY A 397 -14.85 7.57 -4.90
C GLY A 397 -15.55 6.22 -4.78
N ARG A 398 -16.57 5.90 -5.58
CA ARG A 398 -17.21 4.58 -5.59
C ARG A 398 -16.48 3.60 -6.50
N LYS A 399 -16.37 2.36 -6.03
CA LYS A 399 -15.78 1.26 -6.79
C LYS A 399 -16.73 0.64 -7.82
N ASP A 400 -18.03 0.80 -7.65
CA ASP A 400 -19.07 0.15 -8.44
C ASP A 400 -19.70 1.10 -9.44
N PRO A 401 -19.88 0.66 -10.71
CA PRO A 401 -20.50 1.47 -11.73
C PRO A 401 -22.02 1.40 -11.70
N LEU A 402 -22.61 2.45 -12.22
CA LEU A 402 -23.99 2.53 -12.64
C LEU A 402 -24.06 2.35 -14.17
N ARG A 403 -25.11 1.75 -14.68
CA ARG A 403 -25.37 1.68 -16.13
C ARG A 403 -26.24 2.85 -16.58
N ALA A 404 -26.05 3.30 -17.82
CA ALA A 404 -26.94 4.26 -18.46
C ALA A 404 -28.28 3.59 -18.84
N VAL A 405 -28.99 3.11 -17.86
CA VAL A 405 -30.35 2.58 -18.05
C VAL A 405 -31.28 3.43 -17.24
N ALA A 406 -32.26 4.02 -17.88
CA ALA A 406 -33.39 4.70 -17.28
C ALA A 406 -33.17 5.41 -15.92
N ASP A 407 -34.03 6.28 -15.57
CA ASP A 407 -33.97 7.13 -14.38
C ASP A 407 -33.52 6.41 -13.11
N HIS A 408 -32.38 6.86 -12.58
CA HIS A 408 -31.91 6.43 -11.28
C HIS A 408 -32.66 7.19 -10.19
N THR A 409 -33.61 6.57 -9.55
CA THR A 409 -34.28 7.14 -8.38
C THR A 409 -33.53 6.75 -7.12
N SER A 410 -33.03 7.74 -6.38
CA SER A 410 -32.45 7.50 -5.07
C SER A 410 -33.50 7.69 -3.97
N PRO A 411 -33.61 6.73 -3.04
CA PRO A 411 -34.55 6.86 -1.92
C PRO A 411 -34.07 7.83 -0.83
N SER A 412 -32.81 8.27 -0.83
CA SER A 412 -32.28 9.13 0.23
C SER A 412 -31.16 10.07 -0.26
N SER A 413 -31.07 11.23 0.36
CA SER A 413 -30.00 12.19 0.18
C SER A 413 -28.78 11.81 1.03
N GLY A 414 -27.68 11.45 0.39
CA GLY A 414 -26.43 11.04 1.00
C GLY A 414 -26.53 9.71 1.76
N SER A 415 -25.45 8.98 1.80
CA SER A 415 -25.43 7.69 2.47
C SER A 415 -24.05 7.38 3.04
N ARG A 416 -23.97 6.39 3.90
CA ARG A 416 -22.72 5.90 4.43
C ARG A 416 -22.05 4.96 3.42
N LEU A 417 -20.75 4.81 3.55
CA LEU A 417 -19.94 3.91 2.73
C LEU A 417 -20.50 2.47 2.72
N GLU A 418 -20.96 1.99 3.89
CA GLU A 418 -21.62 0.69 4.05
C GLU A 418 -22.86 0.53 3.15
N TYR A 419 -23.67 1.56 3.04
CA TYR A 419 -24.84 1.51 2.15
C TYR A 419 -24.42 1.31 0.69
N SER A 420 -23.36 1.98 0.23
CA SER A 420 -22.85 1.82 -1.14
C SER A 420 -22.32 0.42 -1.40
N ILE A 421 -21.73 -0.25 -0.39
CA ILE A 421 -21.29 -1.64 -0.49
C ILE A 421 -22.48 -2.58 -0.64
N ASN A 422 -23.52 -2.38 0.19
CA ASN A 422 -24.70 -3.24 0.21
C ASN A 422 -25.62 -3.01 -1.01
N HIS A 423 -25.48 -1.85 -1.67
CA HIS A 423 -26.30 -1.44 -2.84
C HIS A 423 -25.38 -0.93 -3.97
N PRO A 424 -24.55 -1.82 -4.55
CA PRO A 424 -23.49 -1.41 -5.48
C PRO A 424 -24.02 -0.81 -6.79
N ASP A 425 -25.22 -1.21 -7.23
CA ASP A 425 -25.88 -0.76 -8.46
C ASP A 425 -26.91 0.37 -8.26
N THR A 426 -26.91 0.98 -7.06
CA THR A 426 -27.88 2.04 -6.71
C THR A 426 -27.22 3.41 -6.78
N PHE A 427 -27.83 4.34 -7.49
CA PHE A 427 -27.45 5.75 -7.50
C PHE A 427 -27.76 6.38 -6.13
N ILE A 428 -26.80 7.15 -5.58
CA ILE A 428 -26.95 7.81 -4.29
C ILE A 428 -26.91 9.32 -4.52
N ASN A 429 -28.03 10.00 -4.25
CA ASN A 429 -28.12 11.44 -4.38
C ASN A 429 -27.28 12.14 -3.27
N GLY A 430 -26.54 13.18 -3.62
CA GLY A 430 -25.73 13.96 -2.69
C GLY A 430 -26.51 14.93 -1.78
N GLY A 431 -27.80 15.11 -2.02
CA GLY A 431 -28.60 16.04 -1.25
C GLY A 431 -28.05 17.47 -1.25
N GLN A 432 -28.03 18.13 -0.10
CA GLN A 432 -27.59 19.53 0.01
C GLN A 432 -26.07 19.71 -0.09
N ASN A 433 -25.29 18.63 0.05
CA ASN A 433 -23.82 18.71 0.11
C ASN A 433 -23.15 18.23 -1.18
N SER A 434 -23.91 17.90 -2.21
CA SER A 434 -23.36 17.48 -3.52
C SER A 434 -22.42 16.27 -3.47
N ASP A 435 -22.30 15.60 -2.32
CA ASP A 435 -21.52 14.37 -2.15
C ASP A 435 -22.47 13.20 -1.78
N TRP A 436 -22.29 12.07 -2.45
CA TRP A 436 -23.05 10.84 -2.15
C TRP A 436 -22.64 10.22 -0.80
N LEU A 437 -21.38 10.43 -0.38
CA LEU A 437 -20.87 10.00 0.92
C LEU A 437 -21.18 11.06 1.96
N PHE A 438 -22.34 10.96 2.59
CA PHE A 438 -22.78 11.90 3.58
C PHE A 438 -22.78 11.29 4.98
N ALA A 439 -21.77 11.68 5.75
CA ALA A 439 -21.90 11.81 7.19
C ALA A 439 -21.36 13.20 7.54
N LEU A 440 -21.95 13.90 8.47
CA LEU A 440 -21.66 15.29 8.83
C LEU A 440 -20.16 15.64 9.04
N THR A 441 -19.28 14.65 9.03
CA THR A 441 -17.82 14.74 9.24
C THR A 441 -16.99 13.80 8.34
N ASP A 442 -17.58 12.97 7.48
CA ASP A 442 -16.90 11.85 6.83
C ASP A 442 -16.79 12.02 5.32
N PHE A 443 -16.25 13.12 4.85
CA PHE A 443 -15.74 13.16 3.48
C PHE A 443 -14.36 12.50 3.44
N ASP A 444 -14.12 11.66 2.45
CA ASP A 444 -12.83 11.02 2.22
C ASP A 444 -12.28 11.41 0.86
N ASN A 445 -11.31 12.31 0.88
CA ASN A 445 -10.62 12.79 -0.33
C ASN A 445 -9.68 11.74 -0.93
N ASN A 446 -9.49 10.60 -0.27
CA ASN A 446 -8.55 9.59 -0.71
C ASN A 446 -9.21 8.29 -1.21
N LEU A 447 -10.52 8.24 -1.39
CA LEU A 447 -11.20 7.03 -1.86
C LEU A 447 -10.60 6.45 -3.15
N TRP A 448 -10.25 7.29 -4.13
CA TRP A 448 -9.52 6.88 -5.33
C TRP A 448 -8.02 7.22 -5.29
N GLY A 449 -7.47 7.42 -4.09
CA GLY A 449 -6.08 7.85 -3.93
C GLY A 449 -5.87 9.33 -4.28
N GLY A 450 -6.89 10.16 -4.12
CA GLY A 450 -6.88 11.57 -4.56
C GLY A 450 -5.78 12.42 -3.96
N GLU A 451 -5.46 12.23 -2.69
CA GLU A 451 -4.41 12.97 -1.99
C GLU A 451 -3.02 12.34 -2.15
N THR A 452 -2.97 11.02 -2.28
CA THR A 452 -1.71 10.25 -2.26
C THR A 452 -1.24 9.84 -3.66
N GLY A 453 -2.13 9.82 -4.65
CA GLY A 453 -1.89 9.26 -5.97
C GLY A 453 -1.76 7.72 -5.97
N VAL A 454 -1.97 7.07 -4.83
CA VAL A 454 -1.86 5.61 -4.68
C VAL A 454 -3.25 4.99 -4.84
N LYS A 455 -3.34 3.95 -5.68
CA LYS A 455 -4.57 3.18 -5.87
C LYS A 455 -5.10 2.62 -4.56
N THR A 456 -6.41 2.73 -4.35
CA THR A 456 -7.11 2.14 -3.20
C THR A 456 -8.07 1.04 -3.66
N VAL A 457 -8.65 0.30 -2.72
CA VAL A 457 -9.70 -0.69 -2.99
C VAL A 457 -10.97 -0.09 -3.59
N TRP A 458 -11.16 1.22 -3.43
CA TRP A 458 -12.31 1.96 -3.99
C TRP A 458 -12.13 2.37 -5.44
N ASP A 459 -10.89 2.30 -5.94
CA ASP A 459 -10.57 2.62 -7.34
C ASP A 459 -11.17 1.57 -8.28
N PRO A 460 -12.01 1.95 -9.24
CA PRO A 460 -12.73 1.02 -10.11
C PRO A 460 -11.88 0.43 -11.24
N CYS A 461 -10.64 0.91 -11.42
CA CYS A 461 -9.78 0.44 -12.49
C CYS A 461 -9.23 -0.96 -12.22
N PRO A 462 -8.96 -1.78 -13.24
CA PRO A 462 -8.35 -3.08 -13.08
C PRO A 462 -6.94 -3.00 -12.47
N GLN A 463 -6.40 -4.14 -12.08
CA GLN A 463 -5.04 -4.25 -11.57
C GLN A 463 -4.01 -3.69 -12.56
N GLY A 464 -3.02 -2.96 -12.01
CA GLY A 464 -1.98 -2.26 -12.79
C GLY A 464 -2.46 -0.95 -13.44
N TRP A 465 -3.71 -0.58 -13.18
CA TRP A 465 -4.36 0.63 -13.67
C TRP A 465 -5.05 1.36 -12.53
N LYS A 466 -5.12 2.67 -12.61
CA LYS A 466 -5.78 3.52 -11.62
C LYS A 466 -6.56 4.66 -12.25
N VAL A 467 -7.47 5.26 -11.50
CA VAL A 467 -8.09 6.52 -11.88
C VAL A 467 -7.01 7.61 -11.95
N PRO A 468 -6.89 8.34 -13.07
CA PRO A 468 -5.83 9.33 -13.23
C PRO A 468 -5.99 10.52 -12.29
N GLN A 469 -4.87 11.07 -11.86
CA GLN A 469 -4.84 12.42 -11.33
C GLN A 469 -5.09 13.42 -12.46
N TRP A 470 -5.62 14.60 -12.15
CA TRP A 470 -5.83 15.66 -13.14
C TRP A 470 -4.58 15.98 -13.98
N SER A 471 -3.41 15.91 -13.36
CA SER A 471 -2.13 16.18 -14.03
C SER A 471 -1.86 15.26 -15.24
N ALA A 472 -2.46 14.08 -15.30
CA ALA A 472 -2.31 13.15 -16.43
C ALA A 472 -2.95 13.70 -17.72
N PHE A 473 -3.96 14.54 -17.61
CA PHE A 473 -4.70 15.10 -18.74
C PHE A 473 -4.18 16.46 -19.25
N ARG A 474 -3.09 16.96 -18.67
CA ARG A 474 -2.48 18.22 -19.13
C ARG A 474 -2.03 18.14 -20.58
N GLY A 475 -2.33 19.19 -21.34
CA GLY A 475 -1.92 19.31 -22.75
C GLY A 475 -2.85 18.62 -23.75
N LEU A 476 -4.00 18.11 -23.31
CA LEU A 476 -5.05 17.64 -24.22
C LEU A 476 -5.74 18.84 -24.88
N SER A 477 -6.10 18.68 -26.15
CA SER A 477 -6.88 19.65 -26.92
C SER A 477 -8.23 19.04 -27.34
N GLU A 478 -9.20 19.85 -27.71
CA GLU A 478 -10.50 19.42 -28.22
C GLU A 478 -10.45 18.56 -29.49
N GLU A 479 -9.36 18.65 -30.23
CA GLU A 479 -9.13 17.80 -31.40
C GLU A 479 -8.76 16.36 -31.03
N ASP A 480 -8.56 16.09 -29.73
CA ASP A 480 -8.24 14.78 -29.22
C ASP A 480 -9.48 13.88 -29.20
N ASN A 481 -9.60 13.01 -30.18
CA ASN A 481 -10.73 12.10 -30.35
C ASN A 481 -10.69 10.86 -29.44
N ARG A 482 -9.74 10.80 -28.50
CA ARG A 482 -9.63 9.68 -27.55
C ARG A 482 -10.73 9.66 -26.51
N PHE A 483 -11.46 10.76 -26.32
CA PHE A 483 -12.55 10.89 -25.37
C PHE A 483 -13.89 11.01 -26.11
N THR A 484 -14.71 9.99 -25.93
CA THR A 484 -16.05 9.94 -26.52
C THR A 484 -17.06 10.62 -25.60
N ASP A 485 -18.01 11.35 -26.15
CA ASP A 485 -19.17 11.84 -25.40
C ASP A 485 -20.07 10.66 -25.00
N TRP A 486 -19.84 10.15 -23.81
CA TRP A 486 -20.71 9.14 -23.20
C TRP A 486 -21.70 9.76 -22.23
N GLY A 487 -21.67 11.07 -22.02
CA GLY A 487 -22.50 11.76 -21.07
C GLY A 487 -22.16 11.43 -19.61
N TYR A 488 -23.06 11.79 -18.74
CA TYR A 488 -22.99 11.56 -17.30
C TYR A 488 -24.40 11.48 -16.70
N ILE A 489 -24.50 10.95 -15.48
CA ILE A 489 -25.74 10.96 -14.69
C ILE A 489 -25.65 12.14 -13.74
N ALA A 490 -26.54 13.11 -13.90
CA ALA A 490 -26.58 14.33 -13.09
C ALA A 490 -27.05 14.05 -11.65
N GLU A 491 -26.94 15.03 -10.74
CA GLU A 491 -27.32 14.89 -9.33
C GLU A 491 -28.79 14.47 -9.11
N ASN A 492 -29.66 14.78 -10.05
CA ASN A 492 -31.06 14.38 -10.03
C ASN A 492 -31.31 12.94 -10.53
N GLY A 493 -30.25 12.19 -10.88
CA GLY A 493 -30.33 10.82 -11.38
C GLY A 493 -30.62 10.70 -12.87
N TYR A 494 -30.75 11.82 -13.62
CA TYR A 494 -31.04 11.78 -15.05
C TYR A 494 -29.76 11.84 -15.88
N TYR A 495 -29.78 11.16 -17.03
CA TYR A 495 -28.70 11.21 -18.00
C TYR A 495 -28.61 12.60 -18.65
N SER A 496 -27.38 13.10 -18.81
CA SER A 496 -27.02 14.33 -19.53
C SER A 496 -25.91 14.03 -20.52
N SER A 497 -25.98 14.62 -21.73
CA SER A 497 -24.90 14.55 -22.71
C SER A 497 -23.74 15.49 -22.32
N GLY A 498 -22.57 15.21 -22.84
CA GLY A 498 -21.36 16.01 -22.64
C GLY A 498 -20.16 15.16 -22.25
N ILE A 499 -18.97 15.57 -22.70
CA ILE A 499 -17.72 14.89 -22.35
C ILE A 499 -17.39 15.25 -20.91
N THR A 500 -17.54 14.30 -20.02
CA THR A 500 -17.21 14.42 -18.61
C THR A 500 -16.56 13.12 -18.14
N TYR A 501 -15.30 13.18 -17.69
CA TYR A 501 -14.57 12.03 -17.16
C TYR A 501 -13.99 12.38 -15.79
N TRP A 502 -14.18 11.48 -14.84
CA TRP A 502 -13.60 11.69 -13.52
C TRP A 502 -12.08 11.59 -13.50
N THR A 503 -11.49 12.40 -12.64
CA THR A 503 -10.13 12.21 -12.15
C THR A 503 -10.15 11.81 -10.67
N ALA A 504 -9.07 11.27 -10.13
CA ALA A 504 -8.95 11.00 -8.71
C ALA A 504 -8.73 12.26 -7.86
N THR A 505 -8.40 13.41 -8.49
CA THR A 505 -8.05 14.64 -7.80
C THR A 505 -9.27 15.27 -7.13
N PRO A 506 -9.29 15.46 -5.81
CA PRO A 506 -10.35 16.23 -5.15
C PRO A 506 -10.18 17.72 -5.46
N SER A 507 -11.28 18.45 -5.62
CA SER A 507 -11.28 19.92 -5.69
C SER A 507 -11.42 20.52 -4.28
N ASP A 508 -12.34 19.97 -3.50
CA ASP A 508 -12.55 20.27 -2.08
C ASP A 508 -13.22 19.07 -1.38
N ASN A 509 -13.90 19.29 -0.27
CA ASN A 509 -14.55 18.22 0.49
C ASN A 509 -15.83 17.66 -0.16
N TYR A 510 -16.44 18.36 -1.12
CA TYR A 510 -17.73 18.01 -1.74
C TYR A 510 -17.64 17.83 -3.24
N TYR A 511 -16.61 18.43 -3.84
CA TYR A 511 -16.39 18.45 -5.27
C TYR A 511 -15.08 17.76 -5.62
N SER A 512 -15.03 17.21 -6.83
CA SER A 512 -13.81 16.61 -7.37
C SER A 512 -13.58 17.03 -8.80
N CYS A 513 -12.32 17.03 -9.21
CA CYS A 513 -11.95 17.46 -10.55
C CYS A 513 -12.41 16.43 -11.59
N SER A 514 -13.09 16.88 -12.59
CA SER A 514 -13.38 16.13 -13.79
C SER A 514 -12.79 16.81 -15.02
N PHE A 515 -12.47 16.02 -16.00
CA PHE A 515 -12.10 16.46 -17.33
C PHE A 515 -13.37 16.69 -18.14
N VAL A 516 -13.56 17.91 -18.64
CA VAL A 516 -14.77 18.30 -19.36
C VAL A 516 -14.41 19.04 -20.64
N ASN A 517 -15.24 18.87 -21.68
CA ASN A 517 -15.22 19.74 -22.83
C ASN A 517 -16.22 20.88 -22.62
N GLN A 518 -15.74 22.11 -22.49
CA GLN A 518 -16.57 23.30 -22.30
C GLN A 518 -16.77 24.12 -23.59
N GLY A 519 -16.33 23.61 -24.75
CA GLY A 519 -16.57 24.27 -26.04
C GLY A 519 -15.70 25.50 -26.32
N GLY A 520 -14.50 25.56 -25.74
CA GLY A 520 -13.57 26.69 -25.86
C GLY A 520 -12.25 26.39 -26.58
N GLY A 521 -12.08 25.21 -27.15
CA GLY A 521 -10.84 24.81 -27.85
C GLY A 521 -9.82 24.11 -26.94
N GLU A 522 -10.03 24.07 -25.65
CA GLU A 522 -9.23 23.33 -24.67
C GLU A 522 -10.13 22.57 -23.72
N TYR A 523 -9.69 21.38 -23.34
CA TYR A 523 -10.30 20.68 -22.24
C TYR A 523 -9.91 21.36 -20.93
N ASP A 524 -10.88 21.65 -20.10
CA ASP A 524 -10.67 22.26 -18.80
C ASP A 524 -11.06 21.29 -17.67
N TYR A 525 -10.57 21.58 -16.48
CA TYR A 525 -11.06 20.88 -15.30
C TYR A 525 -12.25 21.65 -14.71
N ALA A 526 -13.25 20.92 -14.30
CA ALA A 526 -14.35 21.48 -13.53
C ALA A 526 -14.44 20.76 -12.19
N GLY A 527 -14.70 21.53 -11.13
CA GLY A 527 -15.13 20.98 -9.85
C GLY A 527 -16.58 20.52 -9.99
N ASN A 528 -16.79 19.22 -10.11
CA ASN A 528 -18.11 18.62 -10.19
C ASN A 528 -18.52 17.96 -8.87
N ALA A 529 -19.81 18.02 -8.56
CA ALA A 529 -20.40 17.35 -7.41
C ALA A 529 -20.09 15.86 -7.41
N ARG A 530 -19.61 15.31 -6.30
CA ARG A 530 -19.24 13.89 -6.20
C ARG A 530 -20.42 12.94 -6.35
N SER A 531 -21.62 13.45 -6.20
CA SER A 531 -22.87 12.70 -6.40
C SER A 531 -23.22 12.46 -7.86
N ILE A 532 -22.70 13.23 -8.83
CA ILE A 532 -22.88 12.87 -10.23
C ILE A 532 -22.12 11.57 -10.54
N ALA A 533 -22.59 10.85 -11.55
CA ALA A 533 -21.85 9.68 -12.00
C ALA A 533 -21.36 9.89 -13.44
N ALA A 534 -20.05 9.77 -13.63
CA ALA A 534 -19.38 9.99 -14.90
C ALA A 534 -18.42 8.82 -15.22
N PRO A 535 -18.06 8.64 -16.50
CA PRO A 535 -17.07 7.66 -16.90
C PRO A 535 -15.71 7.90 -16.26
N VAL A 536 -14.94 6.82 -16.18
CA VAL A 536 -13.54 6.81 -15.78
C VAL A 536 -12.69 6.30 -16.94
N ARG A 537 -11.51 6.87 -17.13
CA ARG A 537 -10.51 6.41 -18.09
C ARG A 537 -9.22 6.09 -17.34
N CYS A 538 -8.92 4.82 -17.22
CA CYS A 538 -7.80 4.35 -16.39
C CYS A 538 -6.44 4.65 -17.02
N VAL A 539 -5.46 5.01 -16.19
CA VAL A 539 -4.05 5.14 -16.57
C VAL A 539 -3.23 4.09 -15.83
N ARG A 540 -2.05 3.75 -16.37
CA ARG A 540 -1.15 2.79 -15.73
C ARG A 540 -0.66 3.34 -14.38
N GLU A 541 -0.57 2.46 -13.37
CA GLU A 541 -0.05 2.77 -12.04
C GLU A 541 1.40 3.26 -12.05
#